data_79dd296d3ffd26220222029a90bec701
#
_entry.id   79dd296d3ffd26220222029a90bec701
#
_cell.length_a   1.000
_cell.length_b   1.000
_cell.length_c   1.000
_cell.angle_alpha   90.00
_cell.angle_beta   90.00
_cell.angle_gamma   90.00
#
_symmetry.space_group_name_H-M   'P 1'
#
loop_
_entity.id
_entity.type
_entity.pdbx_description
1 polymer ?
#
loop_
_entity_poly.entity_id
_entity_poly.type
_entity_poly.pdbx_seq_one_letter_code
_entity_poly.pdbx_strand_id
1 'polypeptide(L)'
;AFAIVLDKPPHLAVHPTLNYPLDTLANGYAARMEARGESPVFRPVNRIDKDTSGLVLAAKNGYAAPLLARNVEKLYYAVVEGELPLGKGVIDAPIGRQAESIIGRCVTPDGKPSRTEYTIIRAEHGLSLAACVPVTGRTHQIRVHFASIGHPLAGDDLYGGHRDRIARQALHCARQSFRVPTYTEVPGGIRLETPVEEHAHTVAVESPLPEDMRALLDAEI
;
A
#
# COMPACT_ATOMS: atom_id res chain seq x y z
N ALA A 1 -6.41 -19.06 12.31
CA ALA A 1 -6.33 -17.65 11.89
C ALA A 1 -6.23 -17.56 10.37
N PHE A 2 -6.96 -16.61 9.74
CA PHE A 2 -7.01 -16.43 8.27
C PHE A 2 -5.98 -15.44 7.75
N ALA A 3 -5.68 -14.41 8.53
CA ALA A 3 -4.92 -13.25 8.09
C ALA A 3 -3.84 -12.87 9.09
N ILE A 4 -2.83 -12.19 8.59
CA ILE A 4 -1.85 -11.42 9.35
C ILE A 4 -1.65 -10.09 8.64
N VAL A 5 -1.53 -9.01 9.39
CA VAL A 5 -1.17 -7.70 8.89
C VAL A 5 0.22 -7.36 9.42
N LEU A 6 1.10 -6.95 8.52
CA LEU A 6 2.48 -6.59 8.81
C LEU A 6 2.65 -5.10 8.55
N ASP A 7 3.19 -4.37 9.50
CA ASP A 7 3.57 -2.97 9.33
C ASP A 7 5.01 -2.92 8.79
N LYS A 8 5.14 -2.61 7.51
CA LYS A 8 6.39 -2.64 6.79
C LYS A 8 7.11 -1.29 6.92
N PRO A 9 8.36 -1.25 7.41
CA PRO A 9 9.16 -0.04 7.35
C PRO A 9 9.48 0.35 5.89
N PRO A 10 9.88 1.60 5.61
CA PRO A 10 10.46 1.96 4.31
C PRO A 10 11.77 1.17 4.07
N HIS A 11 12.27 1.22 2.84
CA HIS A 11 13.52 0.59 2.38
C HIS A 11 13.53 -0.94 2.43
N LEU A 12 12.40 -1.59 2.67
CA LEU A 12 12.23 -3.03 2.69
C LEU A 12 11.32 -3.48 1.54
N ALA A 13 11.82 -4.33 0.65
CA ALA A 13 10.99 -4.93 -0.40
C ALA A 13 10.00 -5.95 0.20
N VAL A 14 8.80 -6.06 -0.39
CA VAL A 14 7.81 -7.06 0.08
C VAL A 14 8.23 -8.48 -0.29
N HIS A 15 8.75 -8.66 -1.51
CA HIS A 15 9.19 -9.96 -2.05
C HIS A 15 10.63 -9.94 -2.52
N PRO A 16 11.31 -11.09 -2.53
CA PRO A 16 12.58 -11.24 -3.22
C PRO A 16 12.48 -10.82 -4.69
N THR A 17 13.51 -10.14 -5.15
CA THR A 17 13.71 -9.74 -6.54
C THR A 17 15.15 -10.04 -6.93
N LEU A 18 15.49 -9.94 -8.22
CA LEU A 18 16.87 -10.14 -8.68
C LEU A 18 17.88 -9.25 -7.95
N ASN A 19 17.47 -8.01 -7.63
CA ASN A 19 18.34 -7.04 -6.94
C ASN A 19 18.27 -7.15 -5.40
N TYR A 20 17.27 -7.83 -4.86
CA TYR A 20 17.03 -8.02 -3.42
C TYR A 20 16.57 -9.45 -3.18
N PRO A 21 17.47 -10.46 -3.31
CA PRO A 21 17.11 -11.86 -3.15
C PRO A 21 16.85 -12.25 -1.69
N LEU A 22 17.46 -11.53 -0.78
CA LEU A 22 17.34 -11.67 0.68
C LEU A 22 16.89 -10.34 1.29
N ASP A 23 16.64 -10.31 2.59
CA ASP A 23 16.28 -9.11 3.35
C ASP A 23 14.98 -8.45 2.85
N THR A 24 13.96 -9.28 2.62
CA THR A 24 12.61 -8.81 2.27
C THR A 24 11.61 -9.13 3.38
N LEU A 25 10.43 -8.49 3.33
CA LEU A 25 9.35 -8.79 4.26
C LEU A 25 8.99 -10.29 4.22
N ALA A 26 9.03 -10.93 3.04
CA ALA A 26 8.78 -12.35 2.87
C ALA A 26 9.81 -13.22 3.60
N ASN A 27 11.10 -12.86 3.55
CA ASN A 27 12.14 -13.59 4.28
C ASN A 27 11.97 -13.47 5.80
N GLY A 28 11.71 -12.26 6.30
CA GLY A 28 11.45 -12.01 7.72
C GLY A 28 10.20 -12.74 8.22
N TYR A 29 9.12 -12.75 7.39
CA TYR A 29 7.92 -13.53 7.68
C TYR A 29 8.23 -15.03 7.78
N ALA A 30 8.93 -15.59 6.80
CA ALA A 30 9.27 -17.02 6.76
C ALA A 30 10.06 -17.43 8.00
N ALA A 31 11.13 -16.71 8.33
CA ALA A 31 11.95 -16.99 9.52
C ALA A 31 11.14 -16.92 10.82
N ARG A 32 10.23 -15.94 10.94
CA ARG A 32 9.34 -15.81 12.10
C ARG A 32 8.35 -16.96 12.22
N MET A 33 7.78 -17.43 11.11
CA MET A 33 6.83 -18.54 11.11
C MET A 33 7.52 -19.86 11.42
N GLU A 34 8.70 -20.12 10.85
CA GLU A 34 9.52 -21.29 11.15
C GLU A 34 9.89 -21.36 12.64
N ALA A 35 10.31 -20.25 13.24
CA ALA A 35 10.61 -20.17 14.68
C ALA A 35 9.40 -20.47 15.57
N ARG A 36 8.17 -20.37 15.04
CA ARG A 36 6.91 -20.69 15.74
C ARG A 36 6.35 -22.07 15.40
N GLY A 37 7.01 -22.85 14.53
CA GLY A 37 6.50 -24.11 14.01
C GLY A 37 5.28 -23.93 13.09
N GLU A 38 5.09 -22.74 12.52
CA GLU A 38 4.01 -22.40 11.59
C GLU A 38 4.51 -22.46 10.13
N SER A 39 3.59 -22.52 9.16
CA SER A 39 3.94 -22.53 7.73
C SER A 39 4.67 -21.25 7.31
N PRO A 40 5.88 -21.33 6.73
CA PRO A 40 6.66 -20.18 6.30
C PRO A 40 6.18 -19.55 4.99
N VAL A 41 5.16 -20.13 4.36
CA VAL A 41 4.70 -19.68 3.04
C VAL A 41 4.03 -18.31 3.14
N PHE A 42 4.69 -17.29 2.62
CA PHE A 42 4.17 -15.94 2.57
C PHE A 42 3.19 -15.74 1.41
N ARG A 43 1.94 -15.38 1.72
CA ARG A 43 0.86 -15.16 0.75
C ARG A 43 0.30 -13.75 0.88
N PRO A 44 1.01 -12.72 0.40
CA PRO A 44 0.51 -11.35 0.51
C PRO A 44 -0.71 -11.15 -0.38
N VAL A 45 -1.68 -10.46 0.17
CA VAL A 45 -2.92 -10.05 -0.49
C VAL A 45 -2.70 -8.74 -1.24
N ASN A 46 -1.87 -7.87 -0.68
CA ASN A 46 -1.42 -6.65 -1.34
C ASN A 46 0.11 -6.52 -1.23
N ARG A 47 0.64 -5.64 -2.04
CA ARG A 47 2.04 -5.24 -1.97
C ARG A 47 2.14 -3.73 -2.08
N ILE A 48 3.16 -3.17 -1.44
CA ILE A 48 3.55 -1.77 -1.51
C ILE A 48 5.01 -1.69 -2.00
N ASP A 49 5.41 -0.55 -2.52
CA ASP A 49 6.75 -0.37 -3.05
C ASP A 49 7.81 -0.49 -1.94
N LYS A 50 9.06 -0.73 -2.31
CA LYS A 50 10.18 -0.90 -1.36
C LYS A 50 10.24 0.26 -0.36
N ASP A 51 10.19 1.49 -0.86
CA ASP A 51 10.35 2.69 -0.04
C ASP A 51 9.02 3.28 0.48
N THR A 52 7.89 2.67 0.13
CA THR A 52 6.58 2.93 0.76
C THR A 52 6.51 2.18 2.10
N SER A 53 6.07 2.86 3.14
CA SER A 53 5.85 2.28 4.47
C SER A 53 4.38 1.89 4.70
N GLY A 54 4.11 1.11 5.76
CA GLY A 54 2.77 0.79 6.24
C GLY A 54 2.30 -0.63 5.93
N LEU A 55 1.00 -0.81 5.92
CA LEU A 55 0.35 -2.10 6.07
C LEU A 55 0.45 -3.01 4.84
N VAL A 56 0.83 -4.25 5.09
CA VAL A 56 0.79 -5.37 4.13
C VAL A 56 -0.04 -6.50 4.74
N LEU A 57 -1.16 -6.81 4.11
CA LEU A 57 -2.02 -7.94 4.48
C LEU A 57 -1.51 -9.22 3.82
N ALA A 58 -1.37 -10.29 4.58
CA ALA A 58 -1.06 -11.61 4.07
C ALA A 58 -2.05 -12.66 4.59
N ALA A 59 -2.34 -13.65 3.77
CA ALA A 59 -3.15 -14.80 4.13
C ALA A 59 -2.30 -15.89 4.80
N LYS A 60 -2.80 -16.48 5.87
CA LYS A 60 -2.11 -17.57 6.58
C LYS A 60 -2.29 -18.94 5.89
N ASN A 61 -3.19 -19.06 4.95
CA ASN A 61 -3.39 -20.28 4.16
C ASN A 61 -3.88 -19.96 2.73
N GLY A 62 -3.83 -20.95 1.84
CA GLY A 62 -4.19 -20.78 0.43
C GLY A 62 -5.67 -20.48 0.19
N TYR A 63 -6.55 -20.95 1.08
CA TYR A 63 -7.98 -20.70 1.00
C TYR A 63 -8.33 -19.24 1.33
N ALA A 64 -7.67 -18.67 2.33
CA ALA A 64 -7.91 -17.29 2.75
C ALA A 64 -7.45 -16.25 1.71
N ALA A 65 -6.42 -16.55 0.93
CA ALA A 65 -5.83 -15.58 0.01
C ALA A 65 -6.84 -14.98 -0.99
N PRO A 66 -7.62 -15.75 -1.76
CA PRO A 66 -8.60 -15.20 -2.68
C PRO A 66 -9.78 -14.50 -1.99
N LEU A 67 -10.17 -14.96 -0.79
CA LEU A 67 -11.25 -14.33 -0.02
C LEU A 67 -10.86 -12.93 0.46
N LEU A 68 -9.67 -12.79 1.01
CA LEU A 68 -9.16 -11.51 1.48
C LEU A 68 -8.91 -10.55 0.32
N ALA A 69 -8.41 -11.04 -0.82
CA ALA A 69 -8.09 -10.21 -1.98
C ALA A 69 -9.31 -9.51 -2.61
N ARG A 70 -10.50 -10.11 -2.50
CA ARG A 70 -11.74 -9.54 -3.07
C ARG A 70 -12.27 -8.34 -2.29
N ASN A 71 -11.95 -8.22 -1.00
CA ASN A 71 -12.63 -7.34 -0.07
C ASN A 71 -11.65 -6.45 0.72
N VAL A 72 -10.43 -6.22 0.22
CA VAL A 72 -9.48 -5.35 0.91
C VAL A 72 -9.61 -3.91 0.40
N GLU A 73 -9.96 -3.01 1.30
CA GLU A 73 -9.90 -1.56 1.09
C GLU A 73 -8.64 -1.01 1.72
N LYS A 74 -8.06 0.02 1.10
CA LYS A 74 -6.78 0.60 1.52
C LYS A 74 -6.88 2.11 1.52
N LEU A 75 -6.39 2.72 2.61
CA LEU A 75 -6.18 4.15 2.69
C LEU A 75 -4.67 4.42 2.78
N TYR A 76 -4.19 5.31 1.94
CA TYR A 76 -2.83 5.81 1.97
C TYR A 76 -2.80 7.28 2.36
N TYR A 77 -1.77 7.68 3.07
CA TYR A 77 -1.37 9.07 3.15
C TYR A 77 -0.20 9.31 2.21
N ALA A 78 -0.31 10.38 1.41
CA ALA A 78 0.73 10.88 0.53
C ALA A 78 0.99 12.37 0.84
N VAL A 79 2.26 12.75 0.94
CA VAL A 79 2.63 14.17 0.94
C VAL A 79 3.10 14.50 -0.47
N VAL A 80 2.42 15.43 -1.13
CA VAL A 80 2.70 15.85 -2.50
C VAL A 80 3.26 17.27 -2.52
N GLU A 81 4.09 17.58 -3.51
CA GLU A 81 4.66 18.92 -3.71
C GLU A 81 3.62 19.87 -4.33
N GLY A 82 3.63 21.10 -3.83
CA GLY A 82 2.67 22.13 -4.18
C GLY A 82 1.41 22.12 -3.30
N GLU A 83 0.72 23.23 -3.31
CA GLU A 83 -0.51 23.43 -2.54
C GLU A 83 -1.73 23.19 -3.43
N LEU A 84 -2.38 22.06 -3.19
CA LEU A 84 -3.63 21.67 -3.82
C LEU A 84 -4.81 22.24 -3.02
N PRO A 85 -5.94 22.59 -3.68
CA PRO A 85 -7.16 22.97 -2.97
C PRO A 85 -7.64 21.88 -2.03
N LEU A 86 -8.06 22.28 -0.82
CA LEU A 86 -8.66 21.35 0.14
C LEU A 86 -9.91 20.69 -0.43
N GLY A 87 -10.13 19.42 -0.11
CA GLY A 87 -11.31 18.70 -0.52
C GLY A 87 -11.01 17.48 -1.41
N LYS A 88 -12.07 16.95 -2.00
CA LYS A 88 -12.02 15.69 -2.75
C LYS A 88 -11.64 15.90 -4.20
N GLY A 89 -10.89 14.95 -4.74
CA GLY A 89 -10.54 14.86 -6.15
C GLY A 89 -10.44 13.41 -6.61
N VAL A 90 -10.36 13.24 -7.90
CA VAL A 90 -10.21 11.94 -8.56
C VAL A 90 -9.20 12.07 -9.68
N ILE A 91 -8.26 11.13 -9.77
CA ILE A 91 -7.39 10.95 -10.93
C ILE A 91 -7.81 9.63 -11.58
N ASP A 92 -8.40 9.73 -12.75
CA ASP A 92 -8.87 8.58 -13.56
C ASP A 92 -8.09 8.60 -14.87
N ALA A 93 -6.92 7.95 -14.87
CA ALA A 93 -5.98 7.99 -15.97
C ALA A 93 -5.28 6.64 -16.13
N PRO A 94 -5.28 6.03 -17.33
CA PRO A 94 -4.69 4.71 -17.52
C PRO A 94 -3.17 4.75 -17.38
N ILE A 95 -2.61 3.71 -16.72
CA ILE A 95 -1.18 3.60 -16.44
C ILE A 95 -0.54 2.48 -17.25
N GLY A 96 0.52 2.82 -17.99
CA GLY A 96 1.37 1.92 -18.73
C GLY A 96 2.83 1.91 -18.27
N ARG A 97 3.68 1.19 -18.99
CA ARG A 97 5.13 1.23 -18.82
C ARG A 97 5.69 2.46 -19.52
N GLN A 98 6.65 3.10 -18.92
CA GLN A 98 7.45 4.14 -19.58
C GLN A 98 8.42 3.46 -20.58
N ALA A 99 8.47 3.94 -21.82
CA ALA A 99 9.16 3.28 -22.92
C ALA A 99 10.65 2.98 -22.64
N GLU A 100 11.35 3.91 -22.00
CA GLU A 100 12.79 3.82 -21.76
C GLU A 100 13.15 3.42 -20.31
N SER A 101 12.19 2.90 -19.54
CA SER A 101 12.42 2.53 -18.15
C SER A 101 11.94 1.12 -17.82
N ILE A 102 12.81 0.35 -17.18
CA ILE A 102 12.48 -0.99 -16.68
C ILE A 102 11.45 -0.92 -15.53
N ILE A 103 11.55 0.10 -14.70
CA ILE A 103 10.73 0.26 -13.48
C ILE A 103 9.66 1.35 -13.62
N GLY A 104 9.91 2.38 -14.42
CA GLY A 104 9.04 3.55 -14.58
C GLY A 104 7.66 3.20 -15.15
N ARG A 105 6.69 4.00 -14.74
CA ARG A 105 5.30 3.96 -15.23
C ARG A 105 4.92 5.37 -15.65
N CYS A 106 3.94 5.49 -16.55
CA CYS A 106 3.41 6.78 -16.97
C CYS A 106 1.91 6.66 -17.25
N VAL A 107 1.23 7.79 -17.22
CA VAL A 107 -0.11 7.89 -17.79
C VAL A 107 0.01 7.82 -19.31
N THR A 108 -0.73 6.89 -19.94
CA THR A 108 -0.74 6.70 -21.40
C THR A 108 -2.07 6.11 -21.84
N PRO A 109 -2.61 6.50 -23.00
CA PRO A 109 -3.89 5.97 -23.51
C PRO A 109 -3.92 4.44 -23.61
N ASP A 110 -2.79 3.80 -23.95
CA ASP A 110 -2.66 2.34 -24.06
C ASP A 110 -2.44 1.65 -22.71
N GLY A 111 -2.48 2.39 -21.62
CA GLY A 111 -2.29 1.89 -20.26
C GLY A 111 -3.48 1.09 -19.74
N LYS A 112 -3.29 0.42 -18.63
CA LYS A 112 -4.38 -0.26 -17.92
C LYS A 112 -5.24 0.76 -17.18
N PRO A 113 -6.58 0.68 -17.23
CA PRO A 113 -7.47 1.55 -16.47
C PRO A 113 -7.04 1.64 -15.01
N SER A 114 -6.92 2.86 -14.52
CA SER A 114 -6.42 3.16 -13.18
C SER A 114 -7.13 4.36 -12.60
N ARG A 115 -7.62 4.24 -11.35
CA ARG A 115 -8.38 5.28 -10.67
C ARG A 115 -7.95 5.42 -9.23
N THR A 116 -7.64 6.64 -8.83
CA THR A 116 -7.30 7.03 -7.45
C THR A 116 -8.24 8.13 -7.01
N GLU A 117 -9.00 7.89 -5.95
CA GLU A 117 -9.76 8.92 -5.24
C GLU A 117 -8.88 9.50 -4.14
N TYR A 118 -8.96 10.80 -3.92
CA TYR A 118 -8.18 11.44 -2.87
C TYR A 118 -8.96 12.58 -2.20
N THR A 119 -8.51 12.92 -1.00
CA THR A 119 -8.96 14.11 -0.27
C THR A 119 -7.72 14.86 0.21
N ILE A 120 -7.58 16.12 -0.18
CA ILE A 120 -6.54 17.01 0.39
C ILE A 120 -7.05 17.47 1.75
N ILE A 121 -6.33 17.11 2.80
CA ILE A 121 -6.67 17.38 4.21
C ILE A 121 -5.88 18.56 4.80
N ARG A 122 -4.69 18.84 4.27
CA ARG A 122 -3.83 19.96 4.65
C ARG A 122 -3.05 20.42 3.44
N ALA A 123 -2.89 21.73 3.27
CA ALA A 123 -2.08 22.32 2.21
C ALA A 123 -1.40 23.58 2.77
N GLU A 124 -0.08 23.55 2.90
CA GLU A 124 0.72 24.64 3.45
C GLU A 124 2.21 24.39 3.19
N HIS A 125 2.99 25.45 3.24
CA HIS A 125 4.47 25.43 3.08
C HIS A 125 4.92 24.74 1.78
N GLY A 126 4.14 24.89 0.70
CA GLY A 126 4.42 24.28 -0.60
C GLY A 126 4.22 22.77 -0.65
N LEU A 127 3.50 22.18 0.31
CA LEU A 127 3.15 20.77 0.38
C LEU A 127 1.66 20.58 0.59
N SER A 128 1.15 19.40 0.20
CA SER A 128 -0.21 18.98 0.52
C SER A 128 -0.24 17.57 1.06
N LEU A 129 -1.00 17.34 2.13
CA LEU A 129 -1.30 16.01 2.66
C LEU A 129 -2.58 15.47 2.01
N ALA A 130 -2.46 14.38 1.28
CA ALA A 130 -3.56 13.70 0.61
C ALA A 130 -3.88 12.36 1.28
N ALA A 131 -5.16 12.15 1.60
CA ALA A 131 -5.70 10.84 1.92
C ALA A 131 -6.17 10.18 0.62
N CYS A 132 -5.55 9.07 0.22
CA CYS A 132 -5.71 8.44 -1.08
C CYS A 132 -6.35 7.06 -0.96
N VAL A 133 -7.40 6.81 -1.74
CA VAL A 133 -8.06 5.50 -1.87
C VAL A 133 -7.85 5.02 -3.32
N PRO A 134 -6.92 4.09 -3.56
CA PRO A 134 -6.74 3.51 -4.88
C PRO A 134 -7.85 2.50 -5.17
N VAL A 135 -8.75 2.83 -6.10
CA VAL A 135 -9.83 1.95 -6.57
C VAL A 135 -9.28 0.76 -7.37
N THR A 136 -8.17 0.98 -8.04
CA THR A 136 -7.37 -0.05 -8.73
C THR A 136 -6.01 -0.19 -8.05
N GLY A 137 -5.25 -1.25 -8.37
CA GLY A 137 -3.94 -1.52 -7.75
C GLY A 137 -2.81 -1.67 -8.78
N ARG A 138 -2.49 -0.62 -9.55
CA ARG A 138 -1.37 -0.65 -10.50
C ARG A 138 -0.06 -0.30 -9.82
N THR A 139 1.04 -0.81 -10.37
CA THR A 139 2.39 -0.47 -9.88
C THR A 139 2.60 1.05 -9.90
N HIS A 140 3.08 1.61 -8.79
CA HIS A 140 3.34 3.04 -8.59
C HIS A 140 2.11 3.95 -8.80
N GLN A 141 0.89 3.43 -8.73
CA GLN A 141 -0.32 4.14 -9.16
C GLN A 141 -0.47 5.54 -8.55
N ILE A 142 -0.44 5.67 -7.22
CA ILE A 142 -0.60 6.97 -6.53
C ILE A 142 0.53 7.92 -6.96
N ARG A 143 1.76 7.44 -7.03
CA ARG A 143 2.95 8.20 -7.41
C ARG A 143 2.82 8.78 -8.83
N VAL A 144 2.48 7.92 -9.79
CA VAL A 144 2.29 8.30 -11.21
C VAL A 144 1.11 9.25 -11.37
N HIS A 145 0.01 8.99 -10.70
CA HIS A 145 -1.19 9.82 -10.78
C HIS A 145 -0.91 11.25 -10.32
N PHE A 146 -0.34 11.44 -9.13
CA PHE A 146 -0.02 12.79 -8.65
C PHE A 146 1.05 13.49 -9.51
N ALA A 147 2.07 12.77 -9.96
CA ALA A 147 3.05 13.31 -10.90
C ALA A 147 2.40 13.77 -12.22
N SER A 148 1.42 13.03 -12.73
CA SER A 148 0.73 13.35 -13.99
C SER A 148 -0.10 14.63 -13.93
N ILE A 149 -0.49 15.07 -12.75
CA ILE A 149 -1.20 16.35 -12.52
C ILE A 149 -0.27 17.47 -12.04
N GLY A 150 1.06 17.28 -12.10
CA GLY A 150 2.06 18.28 -11.75
C GLY A 150 2.39 18.40 -10.26
N HIS A 151 1.93 17.44 -9.43
CA HIS A 151 2.14 17.40 -7.98
C HIS A 151 2.79 16.07 -7.56
N PRO A 152 4.07 15.80 -7.92
CA PRO A 152 4.75 14.58 -7.54
C PRO A 152 4.80 14.43 -6.01
N LEU A 153 4.94 13.21 -5.51
CA LEU A 153 5.13 13.01 -4.09
C LEU A 153 6.50 13.54 -3.66
N ALA A 154 6.55 14.20 -2.53
CA ALA A 154 7.81 14.64 -1.93
C ALA A 154 8.76 13.44 -1.77
N GLY A 155 10.02 13.59 -2.15
CA GLY A 155 11.03 12.54 -2.12
C GLY A 155 10.97 11.49 -3.22
N ASP A 156 10.03 11.59 -4.16
CA ASP A 156 9.86 10.65 -5.26
C ASP A 156 10.62 11.08 -6.52
N ASP A 157 11.93 10.97 -6.50
CA ASP A 157 12.82 11.37 -7.60
C ASP A 157 12.56 10.63 -8.91
N LEU A 158 11.98 9.42 -8.86
CA LEU A 158 11.60 8.67 -10.06
C LEU A 158 10.51 9.39 -10.87
N TYR A 159 9.67 10.17 -10.21
CA TYR A 159 8.53 10.86 -10.81
C TYR A 159 8.58 12.39 -10.66
N GLY A 160 9.77 12.94 -10.37
CA GLY A 160 10.01 14.38 -10.35
C GLY A 160 9.86 15.06 -8.99
N GLY A 161 9.67 14.30 -7.92
CA GLY A 161 9.69 14.83 -6.55
C GLY A 161 11.12 15.07 -6.03
N HIS A 162 11.30 16.04 -5.14
CA HIS A 162 12.60 16.45 -4.61
C HIS A 162 12.91 15.74 -3.29
N ARG A 163 14.20 15.37 -3.09
CA ARG A 163 14.70 14.66 -1.89
C ARG A 163 15.32 15.57 -0.83
N ASP A 164 15.13 16.85 -0.93
CA ASP A 164 15.66 17.86 0.00
C ASP A 164 15.04 17.80 1.39
N ARG A 165 13.76 17.39 1.47
CA ARG A 165 12.98 17.32 2.72
C ARG A 165 12.78 15.90 3.24
N ILE A 166 12.75 14.89 2.36
CA ILE A 166 12.57 13.48 2.71
C ILE A 166 13.31 12.59 1.70
N ALA A 167 14.00 11.55 2.19
CA ALA A 167 14.89 10.72 1.36
C ALA A 167 14.16 9.62 0.53
N ARG A 168 12.83 9.51 0.66
CA ARG A 168 11.99 8.50 0.00
C ARG A 168 10.67 9.11 -0.45
N GLN A 169 9.94 8.44 -1.35
CA GLN A 169 8.58 8.88 -1.63
C GLN A 169 7.76 8.95 -0.35
N ALA A 170 7.15 10.10 -0.09
CA ALA A 170 6.30 10.33 1.07
C ALA A 170 4.94 9.66 0.90
N LEU A 171 4.94 8.32 0.99
CA LEU A 171 3.77 7.45 0.83
C LEU A 171 3.71 6.41 1.93
N HIS A 172 2.54 6.26 2.54
CA HIS A 172 2.30 5.35 3.65
C HIS A 172 0.92 4.68 3.54
N CYS A 173 0.87 3.35 3.60
CA CYS A 173 -0.37 2.59 3.67
C CYS A 173 -0.89 2.60 5.12
N ALA A 174 -1.73 3.58 5.45
CA ALA A 174 -2.11 3.90 6.82
C ALA A 174 -3.25 3.03 7.36
N ARG A 175 -4.16 2.57 6.50
CA ARG A 175 -5.30 1.75 6.94
C ARG A 175 -5.63 0.69 5.90
N GLN A 176 -5.96 -0.49 6.41
CA GLN A 176 -6.59 -1.55 5.62
C GLN A 176 -7.84 -2.07 6.32
N SER A 177 -8.93 -2.24 5.58
CA SER A 177 -10.10 -2.97 6.04
C SER A 177 -10.38 -4.15 5.11
N PHE A 178 -10.76 -5.28 5.69
CA PHE A 178 -11.02 -6.51 4.96
C PHE A 178 -12.00 -7.39 5.71
N ARG A 179 -12.69 -8.28 4.99
CA ARG A 179 -13.64 -9.21 5.60
C ARG A 179 -12.98 -10.54 5.90
N VAL A 180 -13.20 -11.04 7.10
CA VAL A 180 -12.73 -12.35 7.56
C VAL A 180 -13.93 -13.25 7.78
N PRO A 181 -13.96 -14.47 7.21
CA PRO A 181 -15.03 -15.44 7.43
C PRO A 181 -15.15 -15.83 8.91
N THR A 182 -16.35 -16.00 9.39
CA THR A 182 -16.59 -16.64 10.69
C THR A 182 -16.33 -18.15 10.57
N TYR A 183 -15.71 -18.71 11.60
CA TYR A 183 -15.37 -20.14 11.63
C TYR A 183 -15.44 -20.70 13.04
N THR A 184 -15.67 -22.01 13.12
CA THR A 184 -15.57 -22.78 14.35
C THR A 184 -14.35 -23.70 14.26
N GLU A 185 -13.55 -23.75 15.32
CA GLU A 185 -12.48 -24.73 15.43
C GLU A 185 -13.06 -26.12 15.67
N VAL A 186 -12.58 -27.11 14.91
CA VAL A 186 -13.00 -28.49 15.00
C VAL A 186 -11.76 -29.40 15.04
N PRO A 187 -11.85 -30.63 15.55
CA PRO A 187 -10.74 -31.56 15.50
C PRO A 187 -10.20 -31.71 14.06
N GLY A 188 -8.91 -31.48 13.87
CA GLY A 188 -8.25 -31.54 12.57
C GLY A 188 -8.37 -30.29 11.69
N GLY A 189 -8.97 -29.18 12.17
CA GLY A 189 -9.02 -27.96 11.38
C GLY A 189 -10.07 -26.93 11.80
N ILE A 190 -10.67 -26.31 10.81
CA ILE A 190 -11.74 -25.31 11.00
C ILE A 190 -12.96 -25.67 10.13
N ARG A 191 -14.14 -25.30 10.60
CA ARG A 191 -15.39 -25.30 9.84
C ARG A 191 -15.82 -23.86 9.60
N LEU A 192 -16.00 -23.50 8.34
CA LEU A 192 -16.54 -22.19 7.97
C LEU A 192 -18.06 -22.17 8.12
N GLU A 193 -18.58 -21.05 8.58
CA GLU A 193 -20.01 -20.75 8.47
C GLU A 193 -20.35 -20.38 7.03
N THR A 194 -21.42 -20.95 6.51
CA THR A 194 -21.83 -20.78 5.11
C THR A 194 -23.26 -20.23 5.03
N PRO A 195 -23.55 -19.34 4.07
CA PRO A 195 -22.62 -18.80 3.06
C PRO A 195 -21.55 -17.87 3.68
N VAL A 196 -20.32 -17.99 3.19
CA VAL A 196 -19.16 -17.28 3.78
C VAL A 196 -19.33 -15.75 3.73
N GLU A 197 -19.94 -15.23 2.68
CA GLU A 197 -20.19 -13.80 2.50
C GLU A 197 -21.14 -13.23 3.54
N GLU A 198 -22.11 -14.00 4.04
CA GLU A 198 -23.08 -13.56 5.06
C GLU A 198 -22.48 -13.60 6.47
N HIS A 199 -21.60 -14.57 6.71
CA HIS A 199 -20.97 -14.81 8.01
C HIS A 199 -19.57 -14.25 8.15
N ALA A 200 -19.18 -13.24 7.36
CA ALA A 200 -17.90 -12.56 7.46
C ALA A 200 -18.01 -11.25 8.24
N HIS A 201 -17.07 -11.00 9.12
CA HIS A 201 -16.95 -9.73 9.85
C HIS A 201 -15.83 -8.86 9.27
N THR A 202 -15.98 -7.54 9.36
CA THR A 202 -14.96 -6.59 8.91
C THR A 202 -13.92 -6.38 10.01
N VAL A 203 -12.66 -6.47 9.62
CA VAL A 203 -11.51 -6.11 10.44
C VAL A 203 -10.85 -4.88 9.83
N ALA A 204 -10.56 -3.88 10.64
CA ALA A 204 -9.79 -2.71 10.25
C ALA A 204 -8.50 -2.64 11.08
N VAL A 205 -7.40 -2.35 10.41
CA VAL A 205 -6.08 -2.16 11.03
C VAL A 205 -5.52 -0.83 10.56
N GLU A 206 -4.90 -0.08 11.48
CA GLU A 206 -4.29 1.21 11.21
C GLU A 206 -2.82 1.21 11.59
N SER A 207 -2.01 1.96 10.84
CA SER A 207 -0.62 2.29 11.12
C SER A 207 -0.49 3.81 11.18
N PRO A 208 0.10 4.37 12.24
CA PRO A 208 0.23 5.82 12.36
C PRO A 208 1.16 6.38 11.28
N LEU A 209 0.93 7.66 10.92
CA LEU A 209 1.80 8.35 9.97
C LEU A 209 3.25 8.34 10.52
N PRO A 210 4.24 7.89 9.72
CA PRO A 210 5.64 7.82 10.13
C PRO A 210 6.21 9.21 10.47
N GLU A 211 7.21 9.22 11.33
CA GLU A 211 7.79 10.46 11.84
C GLU A 211 8.41 11.33 10.75
N ASP A 212 9.11 10.73 9.77
CA ASP A 212 9.68 11.44 8.63
C ASP A 212 8.61 12.15 7.78
N MET A 213 7.40 11.57 7.66
CA MET A 213 6.28 12.22 6.96
C MET A 213 5.56 13.25 7.85
N ARG A 214 5.52 13.05 9.17
CA ARG A 214 4.99 14.05 10.10
C ARG A 214 5.87 15.28 10.13
N ALA A 215 7.19 15.12 10.17
CA ALA A 215 8.15 16.21 10.16
C ALA A 215 8.02 17.10 8.92
N LEU A 216 7.61 16.57 7.75
CA LEU A 216 7.31 17.37 6.56
C LEU A 216 6.16 18.36 6.76
N LEU A 217 5.17 17.97 7.56
CA LEU A 217 3.94 18.74 7.79
C LEU A 217 4.07 19.73 8.96
N ASP A 218 5.00 19.46 9.87
CA ASP A 218 5.22 20.26 11.07
C ASP A 218 6.43 21.21 10.92
N ALA A 219 7.16 21.13 9.81
CA ALA A 219 8.28 22.01 9.55
C ALA A 219 7.80 23.46 9.32
N GLU A 220 7.95 24.30 10.33
CA GLU A 220 7.98 25.76 10.13
C GLU A 220 9.23 26.09 9.29
N ILE A 221 9.05 26.80 8.17
CA ILE A 221 10.15 27.27 7.35
C ILE A 221 10.66 28.60 7.91
#